data_37de5c8625ed7c7ec487fb605e97db29
#
_entry.id   37de5c8625ed7c7ec487fb605e97db29
#
_cell.length_a   1.000
_cell.length_b   1.000
_cell.length_c   1.000
_cell.angle_alpha   90.00
_cell.angle_beta   90.00
_cell.angle_gamma   90.00
#
_symmetry.space_group_name_H-M   'P 1'
#
loop_
_entity.id
_entity.type
_entity.pdbx_description
1 polymer ?
#
loop_
_entity_poly.entity_id
_entity_poly.type
_entity_poly.pdbx_seq_one_letter_code
_entity_poly.pdbx_strand_id
1 'polypeptide(L)'
;MVSLIDSEAKGSMRDFVLVKLTDEEFDDFSARHPQGNFQQTSAMGRLRTAQGIDVEYLALKEGEKIVAAALFETHRSRFSTFAVIHDGPMCDYHDTEALTFFMDTLKRHAKAKGASQLEITPESPYRLRDTNGASLPDDQNGAPDNKLIEQLEAIGFTHGGFTVGYTAVPRWRYLKDLTGITDEKSLLKSYDKRTQWSVKRAQSMGVHVRELSDDELGVFARIEQQTAERRSFEYRGEAYFHRFKEAFGSKAHFMVAEIHIDEYVADMTSKREALSAKVAALTAKNAEHPTTKPNVSWGRRPAIWRQSKSA
;
A
#
# COMPACT_ATOMS: atom_id res chain seq x y z
N MET A 1 -10.17 -26.02 -17.38
CA MET A 1 -9.42 -26.87 -18.35
C MET A 1 -8.01 -26.32 -18.42
N VAL A 2 -7.05 -26.99 -17.78
CA VAL A 2 -5.65 -26.54 -17.74
C VAL A 2 -5.06 -26.70 -19.14
N SER A 3 -4.61 -25.61 -19.75
CA SER A 3 -3.94 -25.63 -21.06
C SER A 3 -2.45 -25.77 -20.84
N LEU A 4 -1.87 -26.91 -21.26
CA LEU A 4 -0.43 -27.12 -21.29
C LEU A 4 0.21 -26.19 -22.34
N ILE A 5 1.23 -25.46 -21.93
CA ILE A 5 2.07 -24.69 -22.84
C ILE A 5 3.35 -25.52 -23.01
N ASP A 6 3.55 -26.12 -24.20
CA ASP A 6 4.75 -26.90 -24.51
C ASP A 6 6.02 -26.14 -24.14
N SER A 7 6.74 -26.62 -23.13
CA SER A 7 8.02 -26.05 -22.73
C SER A 7 9.01 -27.14 -22.35
N GLU A 8 9.71 -27.65 -23.33
CA GLU A 8 10.96 -28.42 -23.05
C GLU A 8 12.05 -27.43 -22.62
N ALA A 9 12.19 -27.17 -21.32
CA ALA A 9 13.38 -26.57 -20.74
C ALA A 9 14.39 -27.70 -20.46
N LYS A 10 15.46 -27.76 -21.24
CA LYS A 10 16.57 -28.68 -21.02
C LYS A 10 17.28 -28.31 -19.72
N GLY A 11 17.26 -29.22 -18.72
CA GLY A 11 18.19 -29.16 -17.60
C GLY A 11 17.64 -29.26 -16.18
N SER A 12 16.33 -29.28 -15.95
CA SER A 12 15.77 -29.51 -14.61
C SER A 12 15.75 -31.00 -14.28
N MET A 13 16.17 -31.38 -13.05
CA MET A 13 15.97 -32.76 -12.53
C MET A 13 14.54 -32.93 -11.99
N ARG A 14 13.78 -31.82 -11.82
CA ARG A 14 12.40 -31.81 -11.32
C ARG A 14 11.42 -31.65 -12.51
N ASP A 15 10.27 -32.30 -12.38
CA ASP A 15 9.22 -32.27 -13.43
C ASP A 15 8.39 -30.98 -13.35
N PHE A 16 8.94 -29.91 -13.94
CA PHE A 16 8.29 -28.61 -14.00
C PHE A 16 7.53 -28.38 -15.29
N VAL A 17 6.29 -27.92 -15.17
CA VAL A 17 5.42 -27.59 -16.31
C VAL A 17 4.81 -26.20 -16.11
N LEU A 18 4.87 -25.35 -17.17
CA LEU A 18 4.13 -24.10 -17.20
C LEU A 18 2.68 -24.36 -17.60
N VAL A 19 1.75 -23.85 -16.83
CA VAL A 19 0.30 -23.97 -17.07
C VAL A 19 -0.40 -22.62 -16.96
N LYS A 20 -1.59 -22.51 -17.55
CA LYS A 20 -2.52 -21.41 -17.28
C LYS A 20 -3.51 -21.84 -16.19
N LEU A 21 -3.74 -20.98 -15.24
CA LEU A 21 -4.71 -21.18 -14.18
C LEU A 21 -6.05 -20.50 -14.53
N THR A 22 -7.10 -20.99 -13.92
CA THR A 22 -8.38 -20.27 -13.82
C THR A 22 -8.29 -19.14 -12.79
N ASP A 23 -9.27 -18.24 -12.78
CA ASP A 23 -9.40 -17.18 -11.77
C ASP A 23 -9.36 -17.74 -10.34
N GLU A 24 -10.11 -18.84 -10.11
CA GLU A 24 -10.24 -19.47 -8.79
C GLU A 24 -8.92 -20.10 -8.33
N GLU A 25 -8.26 -20.86 -9.22
CA GLU A 25 -6.98 -21.50 -8.91
C GLU A 25 -5.90 -20.46 -8.59
N PHE A 26 -5.90 -19.34 -9.33
CA PHE A 26 -4.95 -18.25 -9.13
C PHE A 26 -5.20 -17.50 -7.82
N ASP A 27 -6.45 -17.15 -7.53
CA ASP A 27 -6.83 -16.48 -6.28
C ASP A 27 -6.56 -17.37 -5.06
N ASP A 28 -6.82 -18.67 -5.16
CA ASP A 28 -6.53 -19.66 -4.12
C ASP A 28 -5.04 -19.76 -3.82
N PHE A 29 -4.20 -19.77 -4.86
CA PHE A 29 -2.75 -19.78 -4.71
C PHE A 29 -2.27 -18.45 -4.08
N SER A 30 -2.70 -17.31 -4.62
CA SER A 30 -2.34 -15.98 -4.12
C SER A 30 -2.72 -15.78 -2.65
N ALA A 31 -3.92 -16.21 -2.25
CA ALA A 31 -4.39 -16.07 -0.88
C ALA A 31 -3.55 -16.85 0.16
N ARG A 32 -2.91 -17.94 -0.25
CA ARG A 32 -2.08 -18.79 0.62
C ARG A 32 -0.59 -18.51 0.52
N HIS A 33 -0.16 -17.80 -0.52
CA HIS A 33 1.25 -17.52 -0.75
C HIS A 33 1.73 -16.34 0.11
N PRO A 34 2.91 -16.41 0.77
CA PRO A 34 3.42 -15.31 1.59
C PRO A 34 3.59 -13.98 0.85
N GLN A 35 3.82 -14.03 -0.46
CA GLN A 35 3.95 -12.86 -1.34
C GLN A 35 2.62 -12.48 -2.01
N GLY A 36 1.51 -13.15 -1.66
CA GLY A 36 0.19 -12.84 -2.18
C GLY A 36 -0.21 -11.40 -1.85
N ASN A 37 -0.67 -10.67 -2.87
CA ASN A 37 -1.03 -9.27 -2.75
C ASN A 37 -2.13 -8.92 -3.77
N PHE A 38 -2.71 -7.72 -3.67
CA PHE A 38 -3.85 -7.35 -4.50
C PHE A 38 -3.51 -7.22 -6.01
N GLN A 39 -2.25 -6.96 -6.37
CA GLN A 39 -1.80 -6.93 -7.76
C GLN A 39 -1.76 -8.34 -8.37
N GLN A 40 -1.60 -9.36 -7.55
CA GLN A 40 -1.57 -10.76 -7.94
C GLN A 40 -2.91 -11.44 -7.62
N THR A 41 -4.03 -10.89 -8.17
CA THR A 41 -5.39 -11.43 -8.01
C THR A 41 -6.15 -11.43 -9.33
N SER A 42 -7.16 -12.29 -9.46
CA SER A 42 -8.06 -12.30 -10.61
C SER A 42 -8.85 -10.98 -10.72
N ALA A 43 -9.16 -10.33 -9.60
CA ALA A 43 -9.79 -9.01 -9.58
C ALA A 43 -8.93 -7.96 -10.30
N MET A 44 -7.62 -7.94 -10.04
CA MET A 44 -6.69 -7.08 -10.77
C MET A 44 -6.62 -7.47 -12.25
N GLY A 45 -6.60 -8.76 -12.56
CA GLY A 45 -6.63 -9.24 -13.94
C GLY A 45 -7.87 -8.74 -14.70
N ARG A 46 -9.06 -8.81 -14.10
CA ARG A 46 -10.28 -8.24 -14.69
C ARG A 46 -10.18 -6.73 -14.91
N LEU A 47 -9.64 -5.99 -13.93
CA LEU A 47 -9.44 -4.54 -14.07
C LEU A 47 -8.50 -4.21 -15.23
N ARG A 48 -7.39 -4.94 -15.36
CA ARG A 48 -6.42 -4.77 -16.46
C ARG A 48 -7.04 -5.13 -17.83
N THR A 49 -7.78 -6.23 -17.89
CA THR A 49 -8.51 -6.63 -19.09
C THR A 49 -9.54 -5.58 -19.52
N ALA A 50 -10.26 -4.98 -18.58
CA ALA A 50 -11.18 -3.86 -18.86
C ALA A 50 -10.46 -2.58 -19.36
N GLN A 51 -9.15 -2.48 -19.16
CA GLN A 51 -8.27 -1.44 -19.71
C GLN A 51 -7.68 -1.81 -21.08
N GLY A 52 -8.02 -2.99 -21.63
CA GLY A 52 -7.51 -3.48 -22.91
C GLY A 52 -6.15 -4.17 -22.84
N ILE A 53 -5.69 -4.53 -21.64
CA ILE A 53 -4.44 -5.26 -21.42
C ILE A 53 -4.71 -6.77 -21.56
N ASP A 54 -3.84 -7.49 -22.29
CA ASP A 54 -3.89 -8.95 -22.39
C ASP A 54 -3.29 -9.57 -21.12
N VAL A 55 -4.12 -10.29 -20.37
CA VAL A 55 -3.78 -10.85 -19.04
C VAL A 55 -3.85 -12.36 -19.07
N GLU A 56 -2.85 -13.01 -18.44
CA GLU A 56 -2.81 -14.45 -18.25
C GLU A 56 -2.33 -14.78 -16.83
N TYR A 57 -2.94 -15.79 -16.20
CA TYR A 57 -2.46 -16.33 -14.93
C TYR A 57 -1.56 -17.53 -15.23
N LEU A 58 -0.26 -17.31 -15.21
CA LEU A 58 0.75 -18.32 -15.50
C LEU A 58 1.26 -18.94 -14.21
N ALA A 59 1.38 -20.26 -14.17
CA ALA A 59 1.89 -20.97 -13.02
C ALA A 59 2.89 -22.05 -13.39
N LEU A 60 3.84 -22.28 -12.49
CA LEU A 60 4.75 -23.41 -12.51
C LEU A 60 4.16 -24.51 -11.64
N LYS A 61 3.91 -25.67 -12.23
CA LYS A 61 3.58 -26.89 -11.50
C LYS A 61 4.80 -27.81 -11.40
N GLU A 62 4.92 -28.45 -10.25
CA GLU A 62 5.77 -29.63 -10.03
C GLU A 62 4.85 -30.80 -9.71
N GLY A 63 4.69 -31.72 -10.67
CA GLY A 63 3.60 -32.68 -10.64
C GLY A 63 2.24 -31.98 -10.54
N GLU A 64 1.44 -32.31 -9.53
CA GLU A 64 0.12 -31.67 -9.31
C GLU A 64 0.19 -30.36 -8.49
N LYS A 65 1.34 -30.04 -7.89
CA LYS A 65 1.47 -28.89 -6.99
C LYS A 65 1.85 -27.63 -7.76
N ILE A 66 1.11 -26.53 -7.55
CA ILE A 66 1.53 -25.19 -7.98
C ILE A 66 2.64 -24.73 -7.03
N VAL A 67 3.82 -24.42 -7.56
CA VAL A 67 4.99 -23.93 -6.80
C VAL A 67 5.31 -22.47 -7.04
N ALA A 68 4.85 -21.91 -8.17
CA ALA A 68 4.95 -20.49 -8.44
C ALA A 68 3.77 -20.04 -9.32
N ALA A 69 3.39 -18.75 -9.26
CA ALA A 69 2.38 -18.17 -10.15
C ALA A 69 2.60 -16.67 -10.37
N ALA A 70 2.07 -16.17 -11.47
CA ALA A 70 2.14 -14.75 -11.83
C ALA A 70 0.90 -14.30 -12.61
N LEU A 71 0.40 -13.10 -12.29
CA LEU A 71 -0.42 -12.33 -13.19
C LEU A 71 0.50 -11.72 -14.24
N PHE A 72 0.42 -12.24 -15.45
CA PHE A 72 1.26 -11.85 -16.57
C PHE A 72 0.50 -10.91 -17.48
N GLU A 73 0.96 -9.67 -17.63
CA GLU A 73 0.37 -8.64 -18.46
C GLU A 73 1.16 -8.50 -19.75
N THR A 74 0.47 -8.45 -20.91
CA THR A 74 1.06 -8.10 -22.20
C THR A 74 0.48 -6.78 -22.67
N HIS A 75 1.34 -5.76 -22.72
CA HIS A 75 0.99 -4.42 -23.18
C HIS A 75 1.39 -4.26 -24.65
N ARG A 76 0.43 -3.88 -25.47
CA ARG A 76 0.62 -3.67 -26.92
C ARG A 76 0.39 -2.21 -27.25
N SER A 77 1.37 -1.59 -27.88
CA SER A 77 1.26 -0.27 -28.48
C SER A 77 1.49 -0.36 -30.00
N ARG A 78 1.33 0.76 -30.71
CA ARG A 78 1.59 0.81 -32.14
C ARG A 78 3.03 0.42 -32.51
N PHE A 79 3.98 0.64 -31.62
CA PHE A 79 5.40 0.53 -31.92
C PHE A 79 6.13 -0.52 -31.09
N SER A 80 5.54 -1.02 -30.02
CA SER A 80 6.18 -1.97 -29.11
C SER A 80 5.18 -2.87 -28.40
N THR A 81 5.64 -4.05 -28.08
CA THR A 81 4.96 -4.97 -27.15
C THR A 81 5.93 -5.24 -26.01
N PHE A 82 5.46 -5.16 -24.76
CA PHE A 82 6.23 -5.51 -23.58
C PHE A 82 5.36 -6.27 -22.59
N ALA A 83 6.00 -7.08 -21.76
CA ALA A 83 5.34 -7.84 -20.73
C ALA A 83 5.73 -7.34 -19.34
N VAL A 84 4.80 -7.39 -18.39
CA VAL A 84 5.01 -6.94 -17.02
C VAL A 84 4.39 -7.93 -16.03
N ILE A 85 5.06 -8.11 -14.89
CA ILE A 85 4.54 -8.78 -13.71
C ILE A 85 4.70 -7.84 -12.53
N HIS A 86 3.60 -7.21 -12.12
CA HIS A 86 3.59 -6.27 -11.00
C HIS A 86 3.57 -6.97 -9.65
N ASP A 87 4.40 -6.54 -8.71
CA ASP A 87 4.51 -7.07 -7.35
C ASP A 87 4.54 -8.61 -7.31
N GLY A 88 5.36 -9.18 -8.21
CA GLY A 88 5.50 -10.60 -8.44
C GLY A 88 6.71 -10.95 -9.31
N PRO A 89 6.82 -12.21 -9.71
CA PRO A 89 5.90 -13.33 -9.48
C PRO A 89 5.91 -13.83 -8.03
N MET A 90 4.85 -14.54 -7.63
CA MET A 90 4.79 -15.26 -6.37
C MET A 90 5.54 -16.59 -6.51
N CYS A 91 6.69 -16.72 -5.87
CA CYS A 91 7.50 -17.92 -5.88
C CYS A 91 8.46 -17.97 -4.68
N ASP A 92 8.98 -19.12 -4.35
CA ASP A 92 10.08 -19.20 -3.40
C ASP A 92 11.39 -18.77 -4.08
N TYR A 93 11.84 -17.54 -3.80
CA TYR A 93 13.08 -17.01 -4.35
C TYR A 93 14.34 -17.72 -3.84
N HIS A 94 14.23 -18.59 -2.82
CA HIS A 94 15.34 -19.42 -2.34
C HIS A 94 15.43 -20.76 -3.09
N ASP A 95 14.36 -21.19 -3.76
CA ASP A 95 14.37 -22.37 -4.65
C ASP A 95 14.95 -21.96 -6.02
N THR A 96 16.27 -21.97 -6.11
CA THR A 96 17.00 -21.50 -7.31
C THR A 96 16.61 -22.26 -8.57
N GLU A 97 16.30 -23.57 -8.48
CA GLU A 97 15.92 -24.40 -9.64
C GLU A 97 14.54 -24.00 -10.15
N ALA A 98 13.54 -23.91 -9.27
CA ALA A 98 12.19 -23.48 -9.62
C ALA A 98 12.17 -22.03 -10.13
N LEU A 99 12.91 -21.13 -9.46
CA LEU A 99 13.05 -19.73 -9.87
C LEU A 99 13.63 -19.63 -11.29
N THR A 100 14.76 -20.29 -11.56
CA THR A 100 15.42 -20.25 -12.86
C THR A 100 14.50 -20.78 -13.96
N PHE A 101 13.89 -21.95 -13.73
CA PHE A 101 12.99 -22.55 -14.71
C PHE A 101 11.78 -21.66 -15.00
N PHE A 102 11.15 -21.10 -13.94
CA PHE A 102 9.99 -20.24 -14.09
C PHE A 102 10.34 -18.95 -14.86
N MET A 103 11.42 -18.27 -14.48
CA MET A 103 11.86 -17.05 -15.15
C MET A 103 12.22 -17.28 -16.62
N ASP A 104 12.94 -18.34 -16.94
CA ASP A 104 13.28 -18.69 -18.32
C ASP A 104 12.04 -19.03 -19.14
N THR A 105 11.07 -19.67 -18.53
CA THR A 105 9.82 -19.99 -19.21
C THR A 105 8.95 -18.74 -19.43
N LEU A 106 8.88 -17.84 -18.45
CA LEU A 106 8.20 -16.55 -18.60
C LEU A 106 8.85 -15.67 -19.68
N LYS A 107 10.18 -15.64 -19.76
CA LYS A 107 10.90 -14.94 -20.84
C LYS A 107 10.57 -15.53 -22.23
N ARG A 108 10.53 -16.83 -22.35
CA ARG A 108 10.13 -17.51 -23.61
C ARG A 108 8.69 -17.22 -23.97
N HIS A 109 7.79 -17.23 -22.99
CA HIS A 109 6.38 -16.89 -23.18
C HIS A 109 6.23 -15.42 -23.62
N ALA A 110 6.90 -14.47 -22.96
CA ALA A 110 6.93 -13.06 -23.36
C ALA A 110 7.40 -12.90 -24.82
N LYS A 111 8.47 -13.57 -25.20
CA LYS A 111 8.99 -13.58 -26.57
C LYS A 111 7.96 -14.14 -27.57
N ALA A 112 7.28 -15.24 -27.24
CA ALA A 112 6.23 -15.83 -28.07
C ALA A 112 5.03 -14.90 -28.25
N LYS A 113 4.73 -14.06 -27.25
CA LYS A 113 3.73 -12.96 -27.34
C LYS A 113 4.20 -11.75 -28.16
N GLY A 114 5.46 -11.75 -28.63
CA GLY A 114 6.07 -10.64 -29.37
C GLY A 114 6.61 -9.53 -28.47
N ALA A 115 6.72 -9.75 -27.16
CA ALA A 115 7.28 -8.77 -26.25
C ALA A 115 8.80 -8.64 -26.44
N SER A 116 9.27 -7.40 -26.53
CA SER A 116 10.71 -7.07 -26.59
C SER A 116 11.36 -7.03 -25.20
N GLN A 117 10.55 -6.94 -24.15
CA GLN A 117 10.99 -6.81 -22.76
C GLN A 117 10.01 -7.52 -21.83
N LEU A 118 10.52 -8.15 -20.77
CA LEU A 118 9.77 -8.60 -19.62
C LEU A 118 10.28 -7.83 -18.39
N GLU A 119 9.41 -7.07 -17.76
CA GLU A 119 9.68 -6.38 -16.50
C GLU A 119 9.02 -7.15 -15.34
N ILE A 120 9.74 -7.31 -14.25
CA ILE A 120 9.23 -7.92 -13.02
C ILE A 120 9.54 -7.01 -11.83
N THR A 121 8.64 -6.94 -10.86
CA THR A 121 8.87 -6.25 -9.59
C THR A 121 8.66 -7.23 -8.45
N PRO A 122 9.69 -8.00 -8.05
CA PRO A 122 9.57 -9.02 -7.03
C PRO A 122 9.06 -8.46 -5.69
N GLU A 123 8.06 -9.10 -5.11
CA GLU A 123 7.56 -8.78 -3.76
C GLU A 123 8.49 -9.41 -2.72
N SER A 124 9.69 -8.85 -2.59
CA SER A 124 10.70 -9.30 -1.65
C SER A 124 11.35 -8.10 -0.96
N PRO A 125 11.42 -8.08 0.39
CA PRO A 125 12.05 -6.98 1.10
C PRO A 125 13.57 -7.03 0.90
N TYR A 126 14.14 -5.96 0.35
CA TYR A 126 15.60 -5.82 0.20
C TYR A 126 16.32 -5.78 1.55
N ARG A 127 15.72 -5.16 2.57
CA ARG A 127 16.16 -5.17 3.97
C ARG A 127 15.04 -4.72 4.90
N LEU A 128 15.10 -5.18 6.14
CA LEU A 128 14.22 -4.70 7.18
C LEU A 128 14.85 -3.52 7.95
N ARG A 129 13.97 -2.68 8.49
CA ARG A 129 14.32 -1.52 9.32
C ARG A 129 13.41 -1.45 10.54
N ASP A 130 13.88 -0.78 11.57
CA ASP A 130 13.04 -0.50 12.74
C ASP A 130 11.98 0.57 12.44
N THR A 131 11.12 0.84 13.42
CA THR A 131 10.03 1.82 13.32
C THR A 131 10.50 3.26 13.09
N ASN A 132 11.77 3.57 13.31
CA ASN A 132 12.39 4.87 13.10
C ASN A 132 13.14 4.93 11.75
N GLY A 133 13.18 3.82 11.01
CA GLY A 133 13.88 3.72 9.74
C GLY A 133 15.37 3.40 9.88
N ALA A 134 15.88 3.12 11.10
CA ALA A 134 17.26 2.67 11.29
C ALA A 134 17.43 1.22 10.83
N SER A 135 18.61 0.86 10.33
CA SER A 135 18.90 -0.51 9.94
C SER A 135 18.85 -1.43 11.14
N LEU A 136 18.16 -2.56 11.00
CA LEU A 136 18.23 -3.64 11.97
C LEU A 136 19.60 -4.33 11.90
N PRO A 137 19.99 -5.09 12.95
CA PRO A 137 21.14 -6.00 12.88
C PRO A 137 21.00 -7.02 11.74
N ASP A 138 22.12 -7.49 11.20
CA ASP A 138 22.14 -8.41 10.04
C ASP A 138 21.44 -9.73 10.35
N ASP A 139 21.54 -10.24 11.58
CA ASP A 139 20.84 -11.43 12.06
C ASP A 139 19.32 -11.28 12.19
N GLN A 140 18.80 -10.02 12.05
CA GLN A 140 17.37 -9.68 12.02
C GLN A 140 16.92 -9.20 10.63
N ASN A 141 17.54 -9.68 9.56
CA ASN A 141 17.30 -9.27 8.16
C ASN A 141 17.57 -7.78 7.90
N GLY A 142 18.46 -7.15 8.65
CA GLY A 142 18.92 -5.79 8.44
C GLY A 142 19.94 -5.66 7.32
N ALA A 143 20.62 -6.76 6.92
CA ALA A 143 21.51 -6.79 5.79
C ALA A 143 20.75 -6.62 4.46
N PRO A 144 21.38 -6.00 3.42
CA PRO A 144 20.83 -5.97 2.08
C PRO A 144 20.70 -7.38 1.48
N ASP A 145 19.56 -7.73 0.92
CA ASP A 145 19.39 -8.97 0.15
C ASP A 145 19.87 -8.80 -1.29
N ASN A 146 21.18 -8.78 -1.47
CA ASN A 146 21.78 -8.77 -2.81
C ASN A 146 21.66 -10.13 -3.53
N LYS A 147 21.42 -11.21 -2.78
CA LYS A 147 21.39 -12.57 -3.34
C LYS A 147 20.27 -12.73 -4.38
N LEU A 148 19.07 -12.17 -4.12
CA LEU A 148 17.99 -12.19 -5.10
C LEU A 148 18.35 -11.41 -6.37
N ILE A 149 19.01 -10.25 -6.22
CA ILE A 149 19.47 -9.44 -7.37
C ILE A 149 20.48 -10.25 -8.20
N GLU A 150 21.50 -10.83 -7.55
CA GLU A 150 22.53 -11.64 -8.20
C GLU A 150 21.93 -12.88 -8.91
N GLN A 151 20.95 -13.55 -8.31
CA GLN A 151 20.25 -14.68 -8.91
C GLN A 151 19.48 -14.26 -10.16
N LEU A 152 18.74 -13.16 -10.12
CA LEU A 152 17.99 -12.65 -11.27
C LEU A 152 18.94 -12.18 -12.39
N GLU A 153 20.05 -11.54 -12.05
CA GLU A 153 21.07 -11.14 -13.03
C GLU A 153 21.74 -12.37 -13.68
N ALA A 154 22.01 -13.43 -12.91
CA ALA A 154 22.59 -14.66 -13.43
C ALA A 154 21.69 -15.36 -14.47
N ILE A 155 20.37 -15.20 -14.38
CA ILE A 155 19.41 -15.71 -15.36
C ILE A 155 19.01 -14.65 -16.42
N GLY A 156 19.77 -13.56 -16.52
CA GLY A 156 19.69 -12.60 -17.62
C GLY A 156 18.71 -11.44 -17.44
N PHE A 157 18.28 -11.14 -16.23
CA PHE A 157 17.63 -9.86 -15.92
C PHE A 157 18.68 -8.78 -15.66
N THR A 158 18.28 -7.53 -15.81
CA THR A 158 19.10 -6.37 -15.43
C THR A 158 18.40 -5.63 -14.32
N HIS A 159 19.09 -5.40 -13.18
CA HIS A 159 18.53 -4.63 -12.10
C HIS A 159 18.40 -3.15 -12.48
N GLY A 160 17.16 -2.64 -12.55
CA GLY A 160 16.87 -1.25 -12.93
C GLY A 160 17.24 -0.19 -11.88
N GLY A 161 17.82 -0.61 -10.76
CA GLY A 161 18.10 0.27 -9.62
C GLY A 161 16.91 0.42 -8.67
N PHE A 162 17.14 1.07 -7.55
CA PHE A 162 16.09 1.39 -6.59
C PHE A 162 15.37 2.67 -7.02
N THR A 163 14.04 2.65 -6.93
CA THR A 163 13.20 3.79 -7.25
C THR A 163 13.53 5.01 -6.38
N VAL A 164 13.49 6.20 -6.98
CA VAL A 164 13.73 7.48 -6.30
C VAL A 164 12.56 8.41 -6.59
N GLY A 165 12.07 9.08 -5.54
CA GLY A 165 10.91 9.97 -5.65
C GLY A 165 9.57 9.22 -5.62
N TYR A 166 8.57 9.80 -6.27
CA TYR A 166 7.21 9.24 -6.33
C TYR A 166 7.07 8.33 -7.54
N THR A 167 6.99 7.03 -7.30
CA THR A 167 6.93 5.99 -8.34
C THR A 167 5.81 4.99 -8.05
N ALA A 168 5.38 4.24 -9.06
CA ALA A 168 4.35 3.20 -8.92
C ALA A 168 4.74 2.10 -7.92
N VAL A 169 6.04 1.78 -7.87
CA VAL A 169 6.60 0.82 -6.89
C VAL A 169 7.23 1.60 -5.74
N PRO A 170 6.67 1.57 -4.53
CA PRO A 170 7.22 2.31 -3.40
C PRO A 170 8.53 1.69 -2.93
N ARG A 171 9.57 2.53 -2.84
CA ARG A 171 10.88 2.10 -2.29
C ARG A 171 10.83 1.72 -0.82
N TRP A 172 9.94 2.36 -0.06
CA TRP A 172 9.78 2.18 1.37
C TRP A 172 8.34 1.79 1.67
N ARG A 173 8.18 0.71 2.44
CA ARG A 173 6.88 0.29 2.97
C ARG A 173 6.95 0.29 4.50
N TYR A 174 5.96 0.87 5.14
CA TYR A 174 5.75 0.75 6.57
C TYR A 174 4.66 -0.29 6.82
N LEU A 175 5.02 -1.35 7.52
CA LEU A 175 4.11 -2.43 7.86
C LEU A 175 3.80 -2.38 9.34
N LYS A 176 2.53 -2.52 9.69
CA LYS A 176 2.07 -2.70 11.06
C LYS A 176 1.45 -4.08 11.19
N ASP A 177 2.03 -4.90 12.05
CA ASP A 177 1.43 -6.17 12.43
C ASP A 177 0.15 -5.91 13.25
N LEU A 178 -0.97 -6.45 12.79
CA LEU A 178 -2.28 -6.37 13.45
C LEU A 178 -2.63 -7.67 14.20
N THR A 179 -1.74 -8.65 14.26
CA THR A 179 -1.96 -9.91 14.96
C THR A 179 -2.31 -9.66 16.44
N GLY A 180 -3.43 -10.19 16.89
CA GLY A 180 -3.90 -10.01 18.27
C GLY A 180 -4.57 -8.67 18.56
N ILE A 181 -4.71 -7.79 17.56
CA ILE A 181 -5.48 -6.54 17.68
C ILE A 181 -6.92 -6.81 17.25
N THR A 182 -7.86 -6.77 18.18
CA THR A 182 -9.25 -7.18 17.97
C THR A 182 -10.26 -6.03 18.03
N ASP A 183 -9.85 -4.85 18.50
CA ASP A 183 -10.71 -3.68 18.65
C ASP A 183 -9.95 -2.36 18.47
N GLU A 184 -10.69 -1.27 18.28
CA GLU A 184 -10.13 0.08 18.10
C GLU A 184 -9.30 0.55 19.28
N LYS A 185 -9.64 0.16 20.50
CA LYS A 185 -8.94 0.55 21.71
C LYS A 185 -7.57 -0.11 21.81
N SER A 186 -7.47 -1.39 21.46
CA SER A 186 -6.20 -2.12 21.36
C SER A 186 -5.35 -1.58 20.22
N LEU A 187 -5.97 -1.28 19.06
CA LEU A 187 -5.29 -0.65 17.94
C LEU A 187 -4.73 0.72 18.34
N LEU A 188 -5.54 1.58 18.95
CA LEU A 188 -5.09 2.90 19.39
C LEU A 188 -3.93 2.81 20.39
N LYS A 189 -4.00 1.86 21.34
CA LYS A 189 -2.92 1.62 22.32
C LYS A 189 -1.63 1.13 21.67
N SER A 190 -1.70 0.43 20.55
CA SER A 190 -0.53 -0.11 19.85
C SER A 190 0.27 0.96 19.08
N TYR A 191 -0.27 2.17 18.93
CA TYR A 191 0.44 3.31 18.37
C TYR A 191 1.27 4.03 19.43
N ASP A 192 2.29 4.77 18.99
CA ASP A 192 3.04 5.69 19.85
C ASP A 192 2.12 6.82 20.40
N LYS A 193 2.58 7.47 21.47
CA LYS A 193 1.78 8.51 22.15
C LYS A 193 1.42 9.69 21.26
N ARG A 194 2.28 10.05 20.29
CA ARG A 194 2.04 11.16 19.37
C ARG A 194 0.93 10.81 18.39
N THR A 195 0.96 9.60 17.84
CA THR A 195 -0.10 9.10 16.95
C THR A 195 -1.43 8.97 17.70
N GLN A 196 -1.43 8.41 18.93
CA GLN A 196 -2.63 8.37 19.78
C GLN A 196 -3.22 9.77 20.01
N TRP A 197 -2.37 10.75 20.28
CA TRP A 197 -2.80 12.13 20.45
C TRP A 197 -3.39 12.71 19.16
N SER A 198 -2.76 12.45 18.01
CA SER A 198 -3.22 12.93 16.70
C SER A 198 -4.59 12.38 16.35
N VAL A 199 -4.83 11.08 16.56
CA VAL A 199 -6.14 10.44 16.33
C VAL A 199 -7.21 11.09 17.21
N LYS A 200 -6.98 11.21 18.52
CA LYS A 200 -7.93 11.83 19.44
C LYS A 200 -8.20 13.30 19.09
N ARG A 201 -7.16 14.01 18.64
CA ARG A 201 -7.32 15.40 18.24
C ARG A 201 -8.16 15.53 16.97
N ALA A 202 -7.94 14.67 15.94
CA ALA A 202 -8.77 14.68 14.75
C ALA A 202 -10.25 14.43 15.10
N GLN A 203 -10.54 13.44 15.93
CA GLN A 203 -11.89 13.17 16.45
C GLN A 203 -12.49 14.40 17.16
N SER A 204 -11.69 15.08 18.02
CA SER A 204 -12.13 16.28 18.74
C SER A 204 -12.32 17.51 17.86
N MET A 205 -11.88 17.47 16.62
CA MET A 205 -12.05 18.53 15.63
C MET A 205 -13.22 18.28 14.66
N GLY A 206 -14.11 17.33 14.98
CA GLY A 206 -15.26 17.00 14.15
C GLY A 206 -14.87 16.28 12.85
N VAL A 207 -13.73 15.58 12.82
CA VAL A 207 -13.37 14.72 11.68
C VAL A 207 -14.08 13.39 11.81
N HIS A 208 -14.90 13.08 10.81
CA HIS A 208 -15.59 11.81 10.65
C HIS A 208 -15.02 11.06 9.45
N VAL A 209 -14.87 9.75 9.58
CA VAL A 209 -14.42 8.89 8.49
C VAL A 209 -15.54 7.93 8.14
N ARG A 210 -15.89 7.86 6.86
CA ARG A 210 -16.90 6.92 6.38
C ARG A 210 -16.50 6.31 5.04
N GLU A 211 -17.11 5.20 4.71
CA GLU A 211 -17.03 4.62 3.38
C GLU A 211 -17.99 5.34 2.44
N LEU A 212 -17.56 5.56 1.21
CA LEU A 212 -18.39 6.06 0.13
C LEU A 212 -19.19 4.91 -0.48
N SER A 213 -20.46 5.18 -0.80
CA SER A 213 -21.27 4.29 -1.62
C SER A 213 -20.84 4.36 -3.10
N ASP A 214 -21.32 3.40 -3.90
CA ASP A 214 -20.89 3.30 -5.31
C ASP A 214 -21.32 4.50 -6.16
N ASP A 215 -22.43 5.15 -5.81
CA ASP A 215 -22.93 6.38 -6.42
C ASP A 215 -22.17 7.65 -5.98
N GLU A 216 -21.38 7.56 -4.91
CA GLU A 216 -20.54 8.64 -4.41
C GLU A 216 -19.08 8.62 -4.93
N LEU A 217 -18.71 7.66 -5.79
CA LEU A 217 -17.34 7.57 -6.33
C LEU A 217 -16.90 8.83 -7.09
N GLY A 218 -17.85 9.62 -7.61
CA GLY A 218 -17.57 10.94 -8.14
C GLY A 218 -17.00 11.93 -7.13
N VAL A 219 -17.32 11.78 -5.82
CA VAL A 219 -16.71 12.57 -4.74
C VAL A 219 -15.23 12.21 -4.60
N PHE A 220 -14.91 10.90 -4.60
CA PHE A 220 -13.54 10.42 -4.53
C PHE A 220 -12.71 10.91 -5.73
N ALA A 221 -13.26 10.77 -6.94
CA ALA A 221 -12.63 11.22 -8.18
C ALA A 221 -12.29 12.70 -8.16
N ARG A 222 -13.19 13.56 -7.65
CA ARG A 222 -12.97 15.00 -7.51
C ARG A 222 -11.85 15.33 -6.52
N ILE A 223 -11.79 14.63 -5.38
CA ILE A 223 -10.72 14.81 -4.39
C ILE A 223 -9.38 14.38 -4.96
N GLU A 224 -9.34 13.27 -5.72
CA GLU A 224 -8.13 12.81 -6.41
C GLU A 224 -7.68 13.82 -7.45
N GLN A 225 -8.60 14.36 -8.27
CA GLN A 225 -8.29 15.38 -9.28
C GLN A 225 -7.64 16.61 -8.65
N GLN A 226 -8.24 17.17 -7.60
CA GLN A 226 -7.68 18.32 -6.89
C GLN A 226 -6.28 18.02 -6.30
N THR A 227 -6.08 16.79 -5.86
CA THR A 227 -4.79 16.35 -5.34
C THR A 227 -3.76 16.18 -6.46
N ALA A 228 -4.19 15.62 -7.60
CA ALA A 228 -3.36 15.45 -8.79
C ALA A 228 -2.88 16.80 -9.35
N GLU A 229 -3.76 17.79 -9.44
CA GLU A 229 -3.43 19.16 -9.84
C GLU A 229 -2.38 19.78 -8.89
N ARG A 230 -2.59 19.64 -7.58
CA ARG A 230 -1.68 20.21 -6.57
C ARG A 230 -0.33 19.51 -6.51
N ARG A 231 -0.26 18.21 -6.83
CA ARG A 231 0.93 17.36 -6.69
C ARG A 231 1.57 17.00 -8.02
N SER A 232 0.98 17.44 -9.14
CA SER A 232 1.48 17.20 -10.50
C SER A 232 1.66 15.72 -10.84
N PHE A 233 0.62 14.90 -10.57
CA PHE A 233 0.55 13.52 -11.04
C PHE A 233 -0.67 13.30 -11.94
N GLU A 234 -0.68 12.21 -12.69
CA GLU A 234 -1.74 11.88 -13.62
C GLU A 234 -3.02 11.45 -12.89
N TYR A 235 -4.13 12.09 -13.22
CA TYR A 235 -5.46 11.79 -12.69
C TYR A 235 -6.07 10.58 -13.39
N ARG A 236 -6.61 9.62 -12.64
CA ARG A 236 -7.16 8.36 -13.18
C ARG A 236 -8.59 8.46 -13.69
N GLY A 237 -9.37 9.39 -13.18
CA GLY A 237 -10.76 9.61 -13.57
C GLY A 237 -11.78 8.69 -12.88
N GLU A 238 -13.02 9.18 -12.78
CA GLU A 238 -14.12 8.50 -12.11
C GLU A 238 -14.40 7.10 -12.67
N ALA A 239 -14.36 6.96 -13.99
CA ALA A 239 -14.58 5.67 -14.65
C ALA A 239 -13.58 4.58 -14.23
N TYR A 240 -12.36 4.96 -13.83
CA TYR A 240 -11.39 4.01 -13.28
C TYR A 240 -11.84 3.48 -11.91
N PHE A 241 -12.36 4.33 -11.04
CA PHE A 241 -12.81 3.93 -9.70
C PHE A 241 -14.05 3.04 -9.75
N HIS A 242 -14.97 3.30 -10.67
CA HIS A 242 -16.10 2.39 -10.93
C HIS A 242 -15.63 1.02 -11.39
N ARG A 243 -14.72 0.94 -12.38
CA ARG A 243 -14.15 -0.34 -12.81
C ARG A 243 -13.37 -1.04 -11.69
N PHE A 244 -12.67 -0.28 -10.84
CA PHE A 244 -11.97 -0.83 -9.69
C PHE A 244 -12.95 -1.45 -8.69
N LYS A 245 -14.03 -0.73 -8.36
CA LYS A 245 -15.09 -1.23 -7.48
C LYS A 245 -15.78 -2.46 -8.05
N GLU A 246 -16.08 -2.45 -9.35
CA GLU A 246 -16.65 -3.61 -10.06
C GLU A 246 -15.73 -4.84 -9.99
N ALA A 247 -14.44 -4.66 -10.25
CA ALA A 247 -13.46 -5.75 -10.26
C ALA A 247 -13.23 -6.36 -8.87
N PHE A 248 -13.13 -5.53 -7.83
CA PHE A 248 -12.78 -5.96 -6.46
C PHE A 248 -14.00 -6.16 -5.55
N GLY A 249 -15.18 -5.64 -5.93
CA GLY A 249 -16.43 -5.79 -5.16
C GLY A 249 -16.30 -5.32 -3.72
N SER A 250 -16.69 -6.19 -2.77
CA SER A 250 -16.64 -5.91 -1.34
C SER A 250 -15.21 -5.77 -0.77
N LYS A 251 -14.18 -6.11 -1.53
CA LYS A 251 -12.77 -5.93 -1.12
C LYS A 251 -12.25 -4.51 -1.41
N ALA A 252 -12.99 -3.69 -2.17
CA ALA A 252 -12.63 -2.31 -2.45
C ALA A 252 -13.40 -1.36 -1.53
N HIS A 253 -12.68 -0.62 -0.69
CA HIS A 253 -13.21 0.35 0.25
C HIS A 253 -12.72 1.76 -0.11
N PHE A 254 -13.64 2.63 -0.53
CA PHE A 254 -13.34 4.03 -0.79
C PHE A 254 -13.71 4.86 0.44
N MET A 255 -12.70 5.28 1.19
CA MET A 255 -12.89 5.99 2.45
C MET A 255 -12.73 7.49 2.25
N VAL A 256 -13.57 8.27 2.91
CA VAL A 256 -13.47 9.74 2.95
C VAL A 256 -13.41 10.22 4.40
N ALA A 257 -12.61 11.24 4.64
CA ALA A 257 -12.60 11.99 5.90
C ALA A 257 -13.27 13.35 5.66
N GLU A 258 -14.29 13.64 6.43
CA GLU A 258 -15.09 14.86 6.36
C GLU A 258 -14.98 15.64 7.67
N ILE A 259 -14.99 16.97 7.59
CA ILE A 259 -15.03 17.84 8.78
C ILE A 259 -16.44 18.41 8.87
N HIS A 260 -17.16 18.05 9.93
CA HIS A 260 -18.47 18.62 10.25
C HIS A 260 -18.28 19.93 11.02
N ILE A 261 -18.14 21.03 10.27
CA ILE A 261 -17.76 22.35 10.83
C ILE A 261 -18.80 22.83 11.83
N ASP A 262 -20.09 22.60 11.60
CA ASP A 262 -21.16 23.02 12.50
C ASP A 262 -21.07 22.32 13.86
N GLU A 263 -20.80 21.02 13.87
CA GLU A 263 -20.57 20.24 15.09
C GLU A 263 -19.34 20.73 15.85
N TYR A 264 -18.25 20.99 15.12
CA TYR A 264 -17.02 21.52 15.70
C TYR A 264 -17.24 22.89 16.34
N VAL A 265 -17.94 23.80 15.65
CA VAL A 265 -18.27 25.15 16.16
C VAL A 265 -19.17 25.06 17.40
N ALA A 266 -20.19 24.18 17.38
CA ALA A 266 -21.08 23.97 18.52
C ALA A 266 -20.31 23.44 19.76
N ASP A 267 -19.44 22.43 19.57
CA ASP A 267 -18.58 21.87 20.63
C ASP A 267 -17.62 22.91 21.19
N MET A 268 -16.96 23.71 20.33
CA MET A 268 -16.05 24.75 20.76
C MET A 268 -16.78 25.88 21.51
N THR A 269 -18.00 26.23 21.10
CA THR A 269 -18.84 27.22 21.77
C THR A 269 -19.22 26.73 23.18
N SER A 270 -19.70 25.50 23.29
CA SER A 270 -20.05 24.89 24.60
C SER A 270 -18.84 24.83 25.52
N LYS A 271 -17.67 24.40 25.04
CA LYS A 271 -16.42 24.35 25.82
C LYS A 271 -15.99 25.74 26.28
N ARG A 272 -16.11 26.77 25.41
CA ARG A 272 -15.83 28.16 25.78
C ARG A 272 -16.73 28.65 26.89
N GLU A 273 -18.04 28.38 26.79
CA GLU A 273 -19.02 28.77 27.80
C GLU A 273 -18.76 28.09 29.15
N ALA A 274 -18.49 26.78 29.14
CA ALA A 274 -18.16 26.03 30.35
C ALA A 274 -16.86 26.57 31.01
N LEU A 275 -15.84 26.89 30.22
CA LEU A 275 -14.60 27.50 30.73
C LEU A 275 -14.84 28.91 31.28
N SER A 276 -15.64 29.72 30.62
CA SER A 276 -16.02 31.08 31.07
C SER A 276 -16.75 31.01 32.41
N ALA A 277 -17.73 30.12 32.56
CA ALA A 277 -18.43 29.87 33.81
C ALA A 277 -17.48 29.43 34.94
N LYS A 278 -16.55 28.49 34.63
CA LYS A 278 -15.54 28.04 35.56
C LYS A 278 -14.59 29.15 36.02
N VAL A 279 -14.16 30.02 35.11
CA VAL A 279 -13.32 31.18 35.42
C VAL A 279 -14.09 32.16 36.27
N ALA A 280 -15.37 32.47 35.96
CA ALA A 280 -16.19 33.33 36.79
C ALA A 280 -16.38 32.81 38.22
N ALA A 281 -16.68 31.51 38.36
CA ALA A 281 -16.82 30.87 39.67
C ALA A 281 -15.49 30.90 40.50
N LEU A 282 -14.35 30.66 39.86
CA LEU A 282 -13.05 30.74 40.51
C LEU A 282 -12.70 32.21 40.93
N THR A 283 -13.05 33.18 40.06
CA THR A 283 -12.84 34.58 40.38
C THR A 283 -13.68 35.03 41.57
N ALA A 284 -14.97 34.62 41.59
CA ALA A 284 -15.84 34.91 42.73
C ALA A 284 -15.30 34.27 44.06
N LYS A 285 -14.92 33.01 44.00
CA LYS A 285 -14.32 32.30 45.16
C LYS A 285 -13.02 32.96 45.63
N ASN A 286 -12.18 33.42 44.73
CA ASN A 286 -10.95 34.16 45.13
C ASN A 286 -11.23 35.53 45.67
N ALA A 287 -12.33 36.16 45.29
CA ALA A 287 -12.76 37.45 45.89
C ALA A 287 -13.25 37.28 47.32
N GLU A 288 -13.96 36.18 47.63
CA GLU A 288 -14.44 35.85 48.97
C GLU A 288 -13.30 35.39 49.91
N HIS A 289 -12.29 34.73 49.37
CA HIS A 289 -11.13 34.25 50.15
C HIS A 289 -9.82 34.62 49.43
N PRO A 290 -9.38 35.90 49.51
CA PRO A 290 -8.14 36.30 48.87
C PRO A 290 -6.94 35.55 49.43
N THR A 291 -6.33 34.66 48.60
CA THR A 291 -5.09 33.99 49.00
C THR A 291 -3.97 35.00 49.05
N THR A 292 -3.36 35.17 50.22
CA THR A 292 -2.29 36.15 50.49
C THR A 292 -0.96 35.82 49.83
N LYS A 293 -0.90 34.76 49.02
CA LYS A 293 0.27 34.44 48.19
C LYS A 293 -0.06 34.73 46.71
N PRO A 294 0.55 35.76 46.08
CA PRO A 294 0.41 35.93 44.64
C PRO A 294 0.99 34.66 43.99
N ASN A 295 0.14 33.99 43.19
CA ASN A 295 0.58 32.83 42.42
C ASN A 295 1.44 33.32 41.26
N VAL A 296 2.75 33.49 41.50
CA VAL A 296 3.72 34.05 40.55
C VAL A 296 3.98 33.15 39.35
N SER A 297 3.28 32.01 39.24
CA SER A 297 3.53 31.02 38.19
C SER A 297 2.83 31.33 36.83
N TRP A 298 1.89 32.27 36.76
CA TRP A 298 1.12 32.53 35.54
C TRP A 298 1.68 33.67 34.67
N GLY A 299 2.76 34.34 35.08
CA GLY A 299 3.27 35.55 34.43
C GLY A 299 4.54 35.39 33.58
N ARG A 300 5.12 34.21 33.42
CA ARG A 300 6.42 34.08 32.72
C ARG A 300 6.47 32.91 31.73
N ARG A 301 5.67 32.98 30.68
CA ARG A 301 6.08 32.45 29.40
C ARG A 301 6.04 33.61 28.39
N PRO A 302 7.17 34.18 27.98
CA PRO A 302 7.17 35.12 26.88
C PRO A 302 6.70 34.36 25.65
N ALA A 303 5.63 34.85 25.02
CA ALA A 303 5.25 34.42 23.69
C ALA A 303 6.37 34.80 22.72
N ILE A 304 7.26 33.87 22.43
CA ILE A 304 8.24 34.03 21.35
C ILE A 304 7.52 33.73 20.03
N TRP A 305 6.75 34.69 19.56
CA TRP A 305 6.41 34.77 18.15
C TRP A 305 7.62 35.41 17.44
N ARG A 306 8.53 34.59 16.94
CA ARG A 306 9.49 35.08 15.94
C ARG A 306 8.79 35.13 14.60
N GLN A 307 8.46 36.33 14.16
CA GLN A 307 8.21 36.60 12.75
C GLN A 307 9.48 36.20 11.98
N SER A 308 9.39 35.17 11.13
CA SER A 308 10.38 34.94 10.10
C SER A 308 10.25 36.04 9.08
N LYS A 309 11.21 36.97 9.08
CA LYS A 309 11.40 37.91 7.98
C LYS A 309 11.84 37.09 6.76
N SER A 310 11.03 37.15 5.71
CA SER A 310 11.42 36.81 4.35
C SER A 310 12.61 37.65 3.88
N ALA A 311 13.63 37.02 3.36
CA ALA A 311 14.52 37.54 2.33
C ALA A 311 14.68 36.45 1.27
#